data_d4a12a415fbcd4883a376f7cb94d60af
#
_entry.id   d4a12a415fbcd4883a376f7cb94d60af
#
_cell.length_a   1.000
_cell.length_b   1.000
_cell.length_c   1.000
_cell.angle_alpha   90.00
_cell.angle_beta   90.00
_cell.angle_gamma   90.00
#
_symmetry.space_group_name_H-M   'P 1'
#
loop_
_entity.id
_entity.type
_entity.pdbx_description
1 polymer ?
#
loop_
_entity_poly.entity_id
_entity_poly.type
_entity_poly.pdbx_seq_one_letter_code
_entity_poly.pdbx_strand_id
1 'polypeptide(L)'
;MIKNKKVAFVCAIHQSEAHRPNGFELFNDYLESIYTSCKYPFKLFGFDNESDDKFEVENLLDNLVITRVDDQYKGGCTYTWNEGIKMAIKEDYDAVIITSDDQIYDETVNDFIDTILTHEHKDNAIFGPLSNNPNNDYQRAYQPNGKIWEISGKPTEELNGFCLAMTRESIQHNYFDSAGNFFNTGKEYIWGKQDVEVQQRVEHSIVVGTCYVYHIKQGGWREIRAGLRR
;
A
#
# COMPACT_ATOMS: atom_id res chain seq x y z
N MET A 1 -12.78 -9.63 -14.22
CA MET A 1 -11.62 -8.81 -14.69
C MET A 1 -12.07 -7.83 -15.77
N ILE A 2 -11.82 -6.57 -15.56
CA ILE A 2 -12.22 -5.48 -16.47
C ILE A 2 -11.17 -5.32 -17.57
N LYS A 3 -11.57 -5.38 -18.84
CA LYS A 3 -10.63 -5.32 -19.96
C LYS A 3 -9.89 -3.97 -20.00
N ASN A 4 -8.60 -4.02 -20.34
CA ASN A 4 -7.72 -2.87 -20.58
C ASN A 4 -7.44 -1.99 -19.34
N LYS A 5 -7.80 -2.42 -18.15
CA LYS A 5 -7.43 -1.72 -16.92
C LYS A 5 -6.07 -2.19 -16.40
N LYS A 6 -5.27 -1.25 -15.89
CA LYS A 6 -3.94 -1.52 -15.35
C LYS A 6 -3.79 -0.93 -13.94
N VAL A 7 -3.03 -1.61 -13.11
CA VAL A 7 -2.90 -1.33 -11.68
C VAL A 7 -1.44 -1.08 -11.32
N ALA A 8 -1.19 -0.11 -10.46
CA ALA A 8 0.11 0.10 -9.86
C ALA A 8 0.12 -0.41 -8.42
N PHE A 9 1.11 -1.22 -8.07
CA PHE A 9 1.45 -1.48 -6.68
C PHE A 9 2.56 -0.53 -6.25
N VAL A 10 2.43 0.07 -5.07
CA VAL A 10 3.44 0.96 -4.48
C VAL A 10 3.87 0.37 -3.16
N CYS A 11 5.12 -0.05 -3.07
CA CYS A 11 5.66 -0.78 -1.94
C CYS A 11 6.84 -0.05 -1.30
N ALA A 12 6.78 0.20 0.00
CA ALA A 12 7.93 0.58 0.79
C ALA A 12 8.69 -0.68 1.22
N ILE A 13 9.97 -0.73 0.94
CA ILE A 13 10.84 -1.88 1.19
C ILE A 13 11.89 -1.48 2.23
N HIS A 14 12.20 -2.38 3.14
CA HIS A 14 13.29 -2.18 4.08
C HIS A 14 13.88 -3.51 4.55
N GLN A 15 15.20 -3.58 4.51
CA GLN A 15 15.98 -4.67 5.09
C GLN A 15 17.02 -4.07 6.05
N SER A 16 17.15 -4.67 7.22
CA SER A 16 18.17 -4.29 8.19
C SER A 16 18.57 -5.52 9.01
N GLU A 17 19.83 -5.85 9.06
CA GLU A 17 20.33 -6.99 9.85
C GLU A 17 19.96 -6.88 11.32
N ALA A 18 19.92 -5.67 11.86
CA ALA A 18 19.64 -5.42 13.27
C ALA A 18 18.14 -5.49 13.62
N HIS A 19 17.25 -5.15 12.67
CA HIS A 19 15.84 -4.94 12.97
C HIS A 19 14.90 -5.76 12.09
N ARG A 20 15.34 -6.16 10.90
CA ARG A 20 14.56 -6.90 9.92
C ARG A 20 15.46 -7.77 9.04
N PRO A 21 16.14 -8.78 9.61
CA PRO A 21 17.20 -9.54 8.93
C PRO A 21 16.69 -10.35 7.73
N ASN A 22 15.41 -10.66 7.67
CA ASN A 22 14.78 -11.39 6.57
C ASN A 22 13.99 -10.49 5.58
N GLY A 23 14.29 -9.18 5.55
CA GLY A 23 13.57 -8.24 4.68
C GLY A 23 13.64 -8.57 3.20
N PHE A 24 14.76 -9.13 2.71
CA PHE A 24 14.89 -9.60 1.33
C PHE A 24 13.99 -10.80 1.02
N GLU A 25 13.92 -11.79 1.93
CA GLU A 25 13.06 -12.96 1.77
C GLU A 25 11.59 -12.55 1.75
N LEU A 26 11.18 -11.69 2.68
CA LEU A 26 9.83 -11.17 2.75
C LEU A 26 9.42 -10.44 1.46
N PHE A 27 10.32 -9.61 0.93
CA PHE A 27 10.06 -8.92 -0.32
C PHE A 27 9.96 -9.88 -1.52
N ASN A 28 10.79 -10.93 -1.56
CA ASN A 28 10.71 -11.95 -2.59
C ASN A 28 9.39 -12.73 -2.52
N ASP A 29 8.97 -13.15 -1.32
CA ASP A 29 7.68 -13.81 -1.09
C ASP A 29 6.51 -12.92 -1.52
N TYR A 30 6.58 -11.64 -1.18
CA TYR A 30 5.63 -10.64 -1.62
C TYR A 30 5.56 -10.52 -3.14
N LEU A 31 6.72 -10.40 -3.81
CA LEU A 31 6.80 -10.37 -5.28
C LEU A 31 6.17 -11.60 -5.90
N GLU A 32 6.61 -12.80 -5.49
CA GLU A 32 6.10 -14.06 -5.99
C GLU A 32 4.59 -14.14 -5.84
N SER A 33 4.05 -13.72 -4.70
CA SER A 33 2.61 -13.74 -4.44
C SER A 33 1.82 -12.88 -5.41
N ILE A 34 2.29 -11.67 -5.73
CA ILE A 34 1.63 -10.79 -6.71
C ILE A 34 1.75 -11.35 -8.12
N TYR A 35 2.95 -11.80 -8.53
CA TYR A 35 3.18 -12.31 -9.87
C TYR A 35 2.39 -13.58 -10.19
N THR A 36 2.15 -14.41 -9.18
CA THR A 36 1.37 -15.64 -9.34
C THR A 36 -0.14 -15.41 -9.26
N SER A 37 -0.58 -14.40 -8.50
CA SER A 37 -2.00 -14.20 -8.18
C SER A 37 -2.69 -13.11 -9.00
N CYS A 38 -2.00 -12.00 -9.32
CA CYS A 38 -2.60 -10.89 -10.02
C CYS A 38 -2.72 -11.16 -11.53
N LYS A 39 -3.95 -11.09 -12.04
CA LYS A 39 -4.27 -11.30 -13.47
C LYS A 39 -4.41 -9.99 -14.26
N TYR A 40 -4.38 -8.85 -13.58
CA TYR A 40 -4.39 -7.54 -14.23
C TYR A 40 -3.01 -7.17 -14.75
N PRO A 41 -2.89 -6.42 -15.85
CA PRO A 41 -1.66 -5.73 -16.19
C PRO A 41 -1.25 -4.84 -15.01
N PHE A 42 -0.07 -5.06 -14.46
CA PHE A 42 0.39 -4.28 -13.32
C PHE A 42 1.84 -3.84 -13.45
N LYS A 43 2.21 -2.85 -12.66
CA LYS A 43 3.60 -2.46 -12.39
C LYS A 43 3.78 -2.27 -10.90
N LEU A 44 4.92 -2.67 -10.39
CA LEU A 44 5.30 -2.47 -9.01
C LEU A 44 6.38 -1.40 -8.93
N PHE A 45 6.08 -0.33 -8.19
CA PHE A 45 7.02 0.70 -7.79
C PHE A 45 7.50 0.43 -6.37
N GLY A 46 8.67 -0.18 -6.26
CA GLY A 46 9.33 -0.45 -4.98
C GLY A 46 10.24 0.71 -4.58
N PHE A 47 10.22 1.07 -3.31
CA PHE A 47 11.11 2.08 -2.76
C PHE A 47 11.93 1.47 -1.64
N ASP A 48 13.20 1.26 -1.91
CA ASP A 48 14.16 0.77 -0.94
C ASP A 48 14.54 1.91 0.01
N ASN A 49 13.96 1.86 1.19
CA ASN A 49 14.04 2.91 2.18
C ASN A 49 15.13 2.61 3.20
N GLU A 50 16.36 3.03 2.90
CA GLU A 50 17.54 2.90 3.77
C GLU A 50 17.86 1.45 4.19
N SER A 51 17.69 0.45 3.31
CA SER A 51 18.18 -0.90 3.60
C SER A 51 19.70 -0.91 3.81
N ASP A 52 20.20 -1.77 4.70
CA ASP A 52 21.62 -1.91 4.98
C ASP A 52 22.40 -2.29 3.72
N ASP A 53 21.88 -3.24 2.95
CA ASP A 53 22.38 -3.57 1.62
C ASP A 53 21.43 -3.04 0.54
N LYS A 54 22.00 -2.74 -0.64
CA LYS A 54 21.18 -2.34 -1.78
C LYS A 54 20.35 -3.53 -2.27
N PHE A 55 19.08 -3.28 -2.51
CA PHE A 55 18.27 -4.19 -3.30
C PHE A 55 18.80 -4.19 -4.74
N GLU A 56 19.71 -5.10 -5.02
CA GLU A 56 20.11 -5.42 -6.39
C GLU A 56 19.16 -6.49 -6.90
N VAL A 57 18.12 -6.04 -7.57
CA VAL A 57 17.21 -6.96 -8.21
C VAL A 57 17.79 -7.25 -9.58
N GLU A 58 18.49 -8.37 -9.71
CA GLU A 58 19.06 -8.80 -10.96
C GLU A 58 17.98 -9.18 -11.99
N ASN A 59 18.06 -8.61 -13.19
CA ASN A 59 17.26 -8.95 -14.38
C ASN A 59 15.75 -9.05 -14.19
N LEU A 60 15.19 -7.97 -14.04
CA LEU A 60 13.88 -7.71 -13.61
C LEU A 60 12.88 -7.66 -14.69
N LEU A 61 11.85 -8.20 -14.31
CA LEU A 61 10.55 -8.14 -14.89
C LEU A 61 10.26 -6.70 -15.36
N ASP A 62 9.88 -6.50 -16.59
CA ASP A 62 9.60 -5.19 -17.21
C ASP A 62 8.61 -4.32 -16.40
N ASN A 63 7.91 -4.96 -15.45
CA ASN A 63 6.91 -4.35 -14.61
C ASN A 63 7.35 -4.13 -13.14
N LEU A 64 8.65 -4.18 -12.85
CA LEU A 64 9.20 -3.83 -11.54
C LEU A 64 10.22 -2.68 -11.66
N VAL A 65 10.05 -1.65 -10.85
CA VAL A 65 11.00 -0.55 -10.70
C VAL A 65 11.32 -0.39 -9.22
N ILE A 66 12.61 -0.49 -8.85
CA ILE A 66 13.07 -0.21 -7.50
C ILE A 66 13.84 1.09 -7.48
N THR A 67 13.45 1.98 -6.58
CA THR A 67 14.09 3.28 -6.36
C THR A 67 14.70 3.30 -4.97
N ARG A 68 16.01 3.55 -4.88
CA ARG A 68 16.68 3.80 -3.60
C ARG A 68 16.28 5.17 -3.08
N VAL A 69 15.85 5.22 -1.82
CA VAL A 69 15.54 6.47 -1.11
C VAL A 69 16.73 6.85 -0.25
N ASP A 70 17.30 8.03 -0.51
CA ASP A 70 18.46 8.54 0.22
C ASP A 70 18.09 9.07 1.62
N ASP A 71 19.09 9.11 2.52
CA ASP A 71 19.00 9.58 3.90
C ASP A 71 18.33 10.96 4.09
N GLN A 72 18.44 11.86 3.12
CA GLN A 72 17.80 13.18 3.16
C GLN A 72 16.27 13.12 3.20
N TYR A 73 15.69 11.98 2.79
CA TYR A 73 14.26 11.74 2.75
C TYR A 73 13.78 10.86 3.93
N LYS A 74 14.28 11.10 5.13
CA LYS A 74 13.78 10.43 6.36
C LYS A 74 12.27 10.61 6.60
N GLY A 75 11.54 10.78 5.51
CA GLY A 75 10.10 10.97 5.40
C GLY A 75 9.28 9.69 5.53
N GLY A 76 9.91 8.54 5.76
CA GLY A 76 9.22 7.27 5.96
C GLY A 76 8.28 6.88 4.82
N CYS A 77 7.25 6.10 5.16
CA CYS A 77 6.29 5.59 4.19
C CYS A 77 5.54 6.69 3.41
N THR A 78 5.29 7.84 4.02
CA THR A 78 4.55 8.94 3.39
C THR A 78 5.23 9.45 2.11
N TYR A 79 6.55 9.65 2.15
CA TYR A 79 7.30 10.05 0.96
C TYR A 79 7.22 8.99 -0.13
N THR A 80 7.54 7.75 0.22
CA THR A 80 7.50 6.59 -0.68
C THR A 80 6.14 6.45 -1.37
N TRP A 81 5.07 6.51 -0.59
CA TRP A 81 3.71 6.39 -1.11
C TRP A 81 3.34 7.54 -2.05
N ASN A 82 3.68 8.78 -1.69
CA ASN A 82 3.42 9.93 -2.55
C ASN A 82 4.19 9.85 -3.87
N GLU A 83 5.47 9.49 -3.86
CA GLU A 83 6.25 9.37 -5.10
C GLU A 83 5.75 8.21 -5.98
N GLY A 84 5.42 7.08 -5.38
CA GLY A 84 4.84 5.95 -6.12
C GLY A 84 3.49 6.30 -6.75
N ILE A 85 2.63 7.01 -6.03
CA ILE A 85 1.36 7.51 -6.57
C ILE A 85 1.59 8.45 -7.75
N LYS A 86 2.52 9.42 -7.62
CA LYS A 86 2.85 10.34 -8.72
C LYS A 86 3.36 9.61 -9.96
N MET A 87 4.20 8.59 -9.79
CA MET A 87 4.68 7.75 -10.89
C MET A 87 3.52 6.99 -11.55
N ALA A 88 2.64 6.40 -10.75
CA ALA A 88 1.46 5.67 -11.25
C ALA A 88 0.52 6.61 -12.04
N ILE A 89 0.24 7.79 -11.52
CA ILE A 89 -0.60 8.80 -12.22
C ILE A 89 0.06 9.24 -13.53
N LYS A 90 1.37 9.51 -13.51
CA LYS A 90 2.14 9.90 -14.70
C LYS A 90 2.14 8.83 -15.79
N GLU A 91 2.19 7.57 -15.43
CA GLU A 91 2.16 6.42 -16.35
C GLU A 91 0.74 5.93 -16.65
N ASP A 92 -0.28 6.66 -16.22
CA ASP A 92 -1.68 6.46 -16.59
C ASP A 92 -2.28 5.14 -16.08
N TYR A 93 -1.96 4.74 -14.83
CA TYR A 93 -2.59 3.60 -14.16
C TYR A 93 -3.99 3.95 -13.65
N ASP A 94 -4.94 3.00 -13.75
CA ASP A 94 -6.34 3.20 -13.39
C ASP A 94 -6.59 3.13 -11.88
N ALA A 95 -5.78 2.34 -11.18
CA ALA A 95 -5.81 2.21 -9.73
C ALA A 95 -4.41 2.08 -9.16
N VAL A 96 -4.25 2.49 -7.90
CA VAL A 96 -3.03 2.37 -7.11
C VAL A 96 -3.34 1.58 -5.85
N ILE A 97 -2.54 0.57 -5.57
CA ILE A 97 -2.56 -0.23 -4.34
C ILE A 97 -1.28 0.05 -3.58
N ILE A 98 -1.41 0.70 -2.44
CA ILE A 98 -0.33 0.91 -1.48
C ILE A 98 -0.19 -0.35 -0.63
N THR A 99 1.00 -0.84 -0.47
CA THR A 99 1.28 -2.10 0.19
C THR A 99 2.60 -2.04 0.97
N SER A 100 2.83 -3.01 1.84
CA SER A 100 4.12 -3.25 2.48
C SER A 100 4.72 -4.57 2.01
N ASP A 101 6.03 -4.69 2.14
CA ASP A 101 6.84 -5.81 1.66
C ASP A 101 6.72 -7.10 2.51
N ASP A 102 5.83 -7.13 3.49
CA ASP A 102 5.53 -8.27 4.36
C ASP A 102 4.09 -8.80 4.20
N GLN A 103 3.54 -8.63 3.00
CA GLN A 103 2.20 -9.08 2.64
C GLN A 103 2.24 -10.19 1.60
N ILE A 104 1.35 -11.15 1.75
CA ILE A 104 1.17 -12.24 0.78
C ILE A 104 -0.24 -12.16 0.21
N TYR A 105 -0.30 -12.10 -1.10
CA TYR A 105 -1.55 -12.04 -1.86
C TYR A 105 -1.89 -13.42 -2.43
N ASP A 106 -3.17 -13.70 -2.53
CA ASP A 106 -3.71 -14.83 -3.29
C ASP A 106 -4.62 -14.32 -4.43
N GLU A 107 -5.29 -15.20 -5.13
CA GLU A 107 -6.16 -14.85 -6.26
C GLU A 107 -7.29 -13.87 -5.91
N THR A 108 -7.63 -13.69 -4.63
CA THR A 108 -8.63 -12.70 -4.18
C THR A 108 -8.20 -11.25 -4.40
N VAL A 109 -6.93 -11.01 -4.72
CA VAL A 109 -6.45 -9.69 -5.16
C VAL A 109 -7.17 -9.21 -6.42
N ASN A 110 -7.62 -10.13 -7.28
CA ASN A 110 -8.37 -9.77 -8.48
C ASN A 110 -9.78 -9.26 -8.15
N ASP A 111 -10.44 -9.86 -7.15
CA ASP A 111 -11.74 -9.38 -6.65
C ASP A 111 -11.60 -8.01 -5.97
N PHE A 112 -10.47 -7.77 -5.32
CA PHE A 112 -10.14 -6.45 -4.77
C PHE A 112 -10.04 -5.40 -5.87
N ILE A 113 -9.26 -5.69 -6.92
CA ILE A 113 -9.09 -4.79 -8.07
C ILE A 113 -10.42 -4.57 -8.79
N ASP A 114 -11.21 -5.63 -9.04
CA ASP A 114 -12.54 -5.51 -9.65
C ASP A 114 -13.43 -4.59 -8.81
N THR A 115 -13.43 -4.73 -7.48
CA THR A 115 -14.21 -3.87 -6.58
C THR A 115 -13.77 -2.42 -6.65
N ILE A 116 -12.46 -2.14 -6.53
CA ILE A 116 -11.92 -0.77 -6.62
C ILE A 116 -12.36 -0.09 -7.90
N LEU A 117 -12.30 -0.80 -9.03
CA LEU A 117 -12.59 -0.25 -10.35
C LEU A 117 -14.08 -0.11 -10.68
N THR A 118 -14.98 -0.78 -9.94
CA THR A 118 -16.42 -0.81 -10.26
C THR A 118 -17.33 -0.30 -9.17
N HIS A 119 -16.83 -0.11 -7.96
CA HIS A 119 -17.65 0.38 -6.86
C HIS A 119 -18.28 1.73 -7.18
N GLU A 120 -19.52 1.95 -6.75
CA GLU A 120 -20.27 3.18 -7.04
C GLU A 120 -19.59 4.46 -6.53
N HIS A 121 -18.84 4.37 -5.43
CA HIS A 121 -18.10 5.48 -4.81
C HIS A 121 -16.62 5.55 -5.21
N LYS A 122 -16.18 4.76 -6.20
CA LYS A 122 -14.76 4.60 -6.56
C LYS A 122 -13.99 5.91 -6.82
N ASP A 123 -14.67 6.96 -7.26
CA ASP A 123 -14.06 8.22 -7.64
C ASP A 123 -13.77 9.15 -6.43
N ASN A 124 -14.26 8.78 -5.24
CA ASN A 124 -14.00 9.50 -3.99
C ASN A 124 -13.92 8.56 -2.77
N ALA A 125 -13.28 7.41 -2.97
CA ALA A 125 -13.15 6.37 -1.95
C ALA A 125 -11.72 5.89 -1.77
N ILE A 126 -11.46 5.37 -0.57
CA ILE A 126 -10.30 4.56 -0.25
C ILE A 126 -10.76 3.17 0.19
N PHE A 127 -10.06 2.15 -0.26
CA PHE A 127 -10.41 0.74 -0.06
C PHE A 127 -9.33 0.03 0.74
N GLY A 128 -9.73 -0.92 1.59
CA GLY A 128 -8.81 -1.80 2.32
C GLY A 128 -9.32 -3.24 2.36
N PRO A 129 -8.45 -4.25 2.19
CA PRO A 129 -8.83 -5.66 2.27
C PRO A 129 -8.95 -6.15 3.71
N LEU A 130 -9.42 -7.38 3.88
CA LEU A 130 -9.29 -8.12 5.14
C LEU A 130 -7.86 -8.63 5.34
N SER A 131 -7.49 -8.85 6.60
CA SER A 131 -6.20 -9.43 6.97
C SER A 131 -6.26 -10.19 8.29
N ASN A 132 -5.32 -11.12 8.47
CA ASN A 132 -5.10 -11.81 9.75
C ASN A 132 -4.57 -10.85 10.85
N ASN A 133 -3.90 -9.77 10.48
CA ASN A 133 -3.11 -8.97 11.41
C ASN A 133 -3.25 -7.43 11.24
N PRO A 134 -4.46 -6.90 11.04
CA PRO A 134 -4.67 -5.45 11.02
C PRO A 134 -4.57 -4.89 12.44
N ASN A 135 -4.38 -3.59 12.56
CA ASN A 135 -4.41 -2.91 13.87
C ASN A 135 -5.86 -2.56 14.32
N ASN A 136 -6.85 -2.86 13.50
CA ASN A 136 -8.27 -2.65 13.80
C ASN A 136 -9.05 -3.96 13.72
N ASP A 137 -10.26 -3.99 14.29
CA ASP A 137 -11.12 -5.18 14.27
C ASP A 137 -12.01 -5.25 13.02
N TYR A 138 -12.18 -4.14 12.28
CA TYR A 138 -13.04 -4.06 11.09
C TYR A 138 -12.47 -4.85 9.91
N GLN A 139 -11.14 -4.89 9.78
CA GLN A 139 -10.46 -5.64 8.74
C GLN A 139 -9.94 -7.00 9.22
N ARG A 140 -10.16 -7.36 10.49
CA ARG A 140 -9.65 -8.62 11.05
C ARG A 140 -10.48 -9.80 10.56
N ALA A 141 -9.82 -10.71 9.87
CA ALA A 141 -10.39 -11.99 9.44
C ALA A 141 -9.28 -13.02 9.24
N TYR A 142 -9.67 -14.27 9.01
CA TYR A 142 -8.75 -15.36 8.67
C TYR A 142 -9.02 -15.90 7.26
N GLN A 143 -10.01 -15.35 6.58
CA GLN A 143 -10.38 -15.68 5.21
C GLN A 143 -11.33 -14.62 4.65
N PRO A 144 -11.53 -14.53 3.33
CA PRO A 144 -12.56 -13.71 2.72
C PRO A 144 -13.96 -14.03 3.29
N ASN A 145 -14.80 -13.01 3.46
CA ASN A 145 -16.17 -13.17 3.95
C ASN A 145 -17.25 -12.77 2.92
N GLY A 146 -16.84 -12.34 1.73
CA GLY A 146 -17.70 -11.99 0.61
C GLY A 146 -18.47 -10.67 0.76
N LYS A 147 -18.25 -9.90 1.83
CA LYS A 147 -18.96 -8.65 2.10
C LYS A 147 -18.14 -7.45 1.69
N ILE A 148 -18.81 -6.39 1.28
CA ILE A 148 -18.23 -5.06 1.07
C ILE A 148 -19.05 -4.11 1.93
N TRP A 149 -18.38 -3.29 2.76
CA TRP A 149 -19.08 -2.35 3.62
C TRP A 149 -18.28 -1.09 3.85
N GLU A 150 -18.98 -0.01 4.08
CA GLU A 150 -18.42 1.28 4.43
C GLU A 150 -18.19 1.40 5.94
N ILE A 151 -17.13 2.09 6.31
CA ILE A 151 -16.82 2.50 7.68
C ILE A 151 -16.69 4.02 7.74
N SER A 152 -16.74 4.60 8.93
CA SER A 152 -16.82 6.06 9.07
C SER A 152 -15.54 6.82 8.66
N GLY A 153 -14.41 6.14 8.55
CA GLY A 153 -13.10 6.76 8.30
C GLY A 153 -12.62 7.71 9.41
N LYS A 154 -13.35 7.77 10.53
CA LYS A 154 -13.00 8.59 11.69
C LYS A 154 -11.99 7.87 12.59
N PRO A 155 -11.22 8.60 13.41
CA PRO A 155 -10.37 7.96 14.42
C PRO A 155 -11.14 6.92 15.22
N THR A 156 -10.56 5.72 15.33
CA THR A 156 -11.14 4.50 15.92
C THR A 156 -12.00 3.63 14.98
N GLU A 157 -12.38 4.13 13.81
CA GLU A 157 -13.11 3.38 12.79
C GLU A 157 -12.50 3.72 11.41
N GLU A 158 -11.21 3.45 11.24
CA GLU A 158 -10.44 3.70 10.03
C GLU A 158 -9.86 2.42 9.44
N LEU A 159 -9.61 2.45 8.12
CA LEU A 159 -8.80 1.43 7.43
C LEU A 159 -7.36 1.53 7.91
N ASN A 160 -6.74 0.39 8.05
CA ASN A 160 -5.34 0.30 8.45
C ASN A 160 -4.40 0.43 7.24
N GLY A 161 -3.33 1.20 7.40
CA GLY A 161 -2.38 1.54 6.35
C GLY A 161 -1.49 0.40 5.84
N PHE A 162 -1.72 -0.86 6.24
CA PHE A 162 -0.96 -1.98 5.69
C PHE A 162 -1.24 -2.17 4.20
N CYS A 163 -2.50 -2.01 3.77
CA CYS A 163 -2.90 -2.09 2.38
C CYS A 163 -4.08 -1.12 2.14
N LEU A 164 -3.85 -0.15 1.26
CA LEU A 164 -4.85 0.85 0.86
C LEU A 164 -4.88 0.96 -0.65
N ALA A 165 -6.07 1.06 -1.21
CA ALA A 165 -6.23 1.19 -2.64
C ALA A 165 -7.17 2.33 -3.03
N MET A 166 -6.90 2.97 -4.16
CA MET A 166 -7.66 4.08 -4.71
C MET A 166 -7.64 4.03 -6.22
N THR A 167 -8.70 4.53 -6.85
CA THR A 167 -8.66 4.84 -8.28
C THR A 167 -7.85 6.11 -8.55
N ARG A 168 -7.44 6.30 -9.79
CA ARG A 168 -6.81 7.55 -10.24
C ARG A 168 -7.69 8.75 -9.96
N GLU A 169 -8.97 8.63 -10.23
CA GLU A 169 -9.97 9.67 -10.03
C GLU A 169 -10.07 10.05 -8.55
N SER A 170 -10.12 9.06 -7.65
CA SER A 170 -10.14 9.31 -6.20
C SER A 170 -8.88 10.03 -5.74
N ILE A 171 -7.70 9.63 -6.25
CA ILE A 171 -6.43 10.29 -5.92
C ILE A 171 -6.45 11.74 -6.38
N GLN A 172 -6.82 12.01 -7.62
CA GLN A 172 -6.83 13.35 -8.21
C GLN A 172 -7.85 14.28 -7.54
N HIS A 173 -8.97 13.73 -7.09
CA HIS A 173 -10.00 14.46 -6.37
C HIS A 173 -9.52 14.89 -4.97
N ASN A 174 -8.67 14.08 -4.34
CA ASN A 174 -8.29 14.22 -2.94
C ASN A 174 -6.79 14.54 -2.73
N TYR A 175 -6.12 15.20 -3.67
CA TYR A 175 -4.75 15.67 -3.44
C TYR A 175 -4.66 16.51 -2.16
N PHE A 176 -3.64 16.23 -1.36
CA PHE A 176 -3.34 17.01 -0.16
C PHE A 176 -2.85 18.42 -0.50
N ASP A 177 -2.03 18.53 -1.56
CA ASP A 177 -1.42 19.79 -1.97
C ASP A 177 -1.26 19.92 -3.50
N SER A 178 -0.86 21.12 -3.92
CA SER A 178 -0.64 21.44 -5.34
C SER A 178 0.59 20.75 -5.96
N ALA A 179 1.44 20.10 -5.15
CA ALA A 179 2.55 19.29 -5.63
C ALA A 179 2.13 17.87 -6.01
N GLY A 180 0.83 17.56 -5.91
CA GLY A 180 0.26 16.25 -6.24
C GLY A 180 0.53 15.19 -5.16
N ASN A 181 0.82 15.60 -3.93
CA ASN A 181 0.87 14.66 -2.82
C ASN A 181 -0.56 14.24 -2.44
N PHE A 182 -0.76 12.95 -2.28
CA PHE A 182 -2.03 12.41 -1.79
C PHE A 182 -2.03 12.31 -0.27
N PHE A 183 -0.93 11.88 0.34
CA PHE A 183 -0.76 11.84 1.78
C PHE A 183 -0.12 13.13 2.29
N ASN A 184 -0.55 13.56 3.48
CA ASN A 184 -0.04 14.74 4.16
C ASN A 184 1.45 14.60 4.51
N THR A 185 2.26 15.55 4.07
CA THR A 185 3.72 15.57 4.27
C THR A 185 4.16 16.28 5.56
N GLY A 186 3.24 16.68 6.42
CA GLY A 186 3.53 17.27 7.72
C GLY A 186 4.34 16.34 8.62
N LYS A 187 5.18 16.92 9.48
CA LYS A 187 6.12 16.14 10.33
C LYS A 187 5.43 15.08 11.21
N GLU A 188 4.21 15.33 11.65
CA GLU A 188 3.41 14.41 12.44
C GLU A 188 2.91 13.19 11.66
N TYR A 189 2.87 13.28 10.32
CA TYR A 189 2.34 12.22 9.45
C TYR A 189 3.44 11.37 8.78
N ILE A 190 4.70 11.74 8.93
CA ILE A 190 5.81 11.04 8.27
C ILE A 190 5.87 9.55 8.61
N TRP A 191 5.52 9.19 9.85
CA TRP A 191 5.70 7.85 10.41
C TRP A 191 4.42 7.21 10.96
N GLY A 192 3.30 7.67 10.55
CA GLY A 192 2.01 7.14 10.94
C GLY A 192 0.94 8.20 11.00
N LYS A 193 -0.32 7.80 11.10
CA LYS A 193 -1.52 8.63 11.01
C LYS A 193 -1.84 9.17 9.61
N GLN A 194 -0.94 9.01 8.62
CA GLN A 194 -1.22 9.41 7.24
C GLN A 194 -2.40 8.64 6.65
N ASP A 195 -2.54 7.38 7.03
CA ASP A 195 -3.68 6.51 6.71
C ASP A 195 -4.99 7.01 7.34
N VAL A 196 -4.93 7.52 8.56
CA VAL A 196 -6.09 8.10 9.25
C VAL A 196 -6.44 9.47 8.67
N GLU A 197 -5.44 10.33 8.43
CA GLU A 197 -5.65 11.68 7.90
C GLU A 197 -6.30 11.66 6.53
N VAL A 198 -5.83 10.81 5.61
CA VAL A 198 -6.40 10.72 4.27
C VAL A 198 -7.87 10.30 4.29
N GLN A 199 -8.26 9.42 5.18
CA GLN A 199 -9.65 8.99 5.33
C GLN A 199 -10.59 10.08 5.85
N GLN A 200 -10.06 11.13 6.44
CA GLN A 200 -10.85 12.31 6.82
C GLN A 200 -11.10 13.28 5.65
N ARG A 201 -10.36 13.11 4.55
CA ARG A 201 -10.49 13.92 3.33
C ARG A 201 -11.27 13.23 2.23
N VAL A 202 -11.15 11.91 2.12
CA VAL A 202 -11.99 11.13 1.20
C VAL A 202 -13.39 10.99 1.78
N GLU A 203 -14.39 10.87 0.92
CA GLU A 203 -15.79 10.78 1.33
C GLU A 203 -16.14 9.39 1.87
N HIS A 204 -15.53 8.33 1.30
CA HIS A 204 -15.87 6.95 1.59
C HIS A 204 -14.65 6.12 1.98
N SER A 205 -14.73 5.38 3.08
CA SER A 205 -13.75 4.38 3.51
C SER A 205 -14.40 3.00 3.48
N ILE A 206 -13.91 2.10 2.63
CA ILE A 206 -14.60 0.85 2.26
C ILE A 206 -13.73 -0.36 2.57
N VAL A 207 -14.27 -1.28 3.36
CA VAL A 207 -13.67 -2.60 3.59
C VAL A 207 -14.15 -3.57 2.52
N VAL A 208 -13.20 -4.20 1.84
CA VAL A 208 -13.45 -5.17 0.77
C VAL A 208 -13.22 -6.59 1.29
N GLY A 209 -14.26 -7.18 1.84
CA GLY A 209 -14.21 -8.51 2.45
C GLY A 209 -14.20 -9.67 1.43
N THR A 210 -14.24 -9.40 0.13
CA THR A 210 -13.96 -10.38 -0.92
C THR A 210 -12.48 -10.64 -1.11
N CYS A 211 -11.61 -9.79 -0.56
CA CYS A 211 -10.16 -9.92 -0.61
C CYS A 211 -9.58 -10.15 0.79
N TYR A 212 -8.61 -11.04 0.85
CA TYR A 212 -7.84 -11.33 2.04
C TYR A 212 -6.34 -11.23 1.74
N VAL A 213 -5.61 -10.48 2.57
CA VAL A 213 -4.17 -10.32 2.47
C VAL A 213 -3.53 -10.86 3.75
N TYR A 214 -2.66 -11.85 3.61
CA TYR A 214 -1.90 -12.35 4.75
C TYR A 214 -0.77 -11.38 5.09
N HIS A 215 -0.81 -10.78 6.26
CA HIS A 215 0.16 -9.81 6.75
C HIS A 215 1.06 -10.46 7.80
N ILE A 216 2.32 -10.68 7.47
CA ILE A 216 3.32 -11.35 8.32
C ILE A 216 3.64 -10.49 9.54
N LYS A 217 3.65 -9.16 9.38
CA LYS A 217 3.88 -8.15 10.42
C LYS A 217 5.17 -8.37 11.18
N GLN A 218 6.27 -8.27 10.49
CA GLN A 218 7.59 -8.26 11.13
C GLN A 218 8.06 -6.82 11.36
N GLY A 219 7.92 -6.34 12.59
CA GLY A 219 8.44 -5.05 13.04
C GLY A 219 7.86 -3.85 12.28
N GLY A 220 6.91 -3.15 12.88
CA GLY A 220 6.43 -1.90 12.29
C GLY A 220 7.54 -0.84 12.25
N TRP A 221 7.52 0.06 11.26
CA TRP A 221 8.46 1.18 11.14
C TRP A 221 8.65 1.99 12.43
N ARG A 222 7.63 2.07 13.29
CA ARG A 222 7.72 2.71 14.61
C ARG A 222 8.63 1.94 15.56
N GLU A 223 8.58 0.62 15.54
CA GLU A 223 9.38 -0.28 16.38
C GLU A 223 10.83 -0.27 15.92
N ILE A 224 11.06 -0.34 14.62
CA ILE A 224 12.38 -0.23 13.99
C ILE A 224 13.03 1.09 14.41
N ARG A 225 12.33 2.22 14.31
CA ARG A 225 12.88 3.53 14.70
C ARG A 225 13.05 3.74 16.20
N ALA A 226 12.22 3.13 17.03
CA ALA A 226 12.43 3.16 18.48
C ALA A 226 13.74 2.45 18.87
N GLY A 227 14.14 1.43 18.10
CA GLY A 227 15.43 0.76 18.22
C GLY A 227 16.62 1.61 17.74
N LEU A 228 16.44 2.40 16.67
CA LEU A 228 17.49 3.26 16.11
C LEU A 228 17.79 4.51 16.97
N ARG A 229 16.92 4.86 17.91
CA ARG A 229 17.10 6.00 18.84
C ARG A 229 17.70 5.61 20.19
N ARG A 230 18.03 4.35 20.37
CA ARG A 230 18.75 3.85 21.57
C ARG A 230 20.22 3.65 21.23
#